data_b8a1c8dac520d23ee7146585c1e10f40
#
_entry.id   b8a1c8dac520d23ee7146585c1e10f40
#
_cell.length_a   1.000
_cell.length_b   1.000
_cell.length_c   1.000
_cell.angle_alpha   90.00
_cell.angle_beta   90.00
_cell.angle_gamma   90.00
#
_symmetry.space_group_name_H-M   'P 1'
#
loop_
_entity.id
_entity.type
_entity.pdbx_description
1 polymer ?
#
loop_
_entity_poly.entity_id
_entity_poly.type
_entity_poly.pdbx_seq_one_letter_code
_entity_poly.pdbx_strand_id
1 'polypeptide(L)'
;MENISITTYRGLSLVSGSISIRQMFEFIRGDVYRDRIRRLREAMDAGETVKADHMKKQLPYCTITATYAKERLAYSLDTYQDIITLDCDDMPAEKIPEFRQLVNDCPDTLGSFVSPRMHGLKIFVYLTGNEAETLRTELNALGTVDFLTLERYHHRIYALASSQYEKLLNTKVDT
;
A
#
# COMPACT_ATOMS: atom_id res chain seq x y z
N MET A 1 2.52 13.53 9.25
CA MET A 1 2.91 12.13 8.94
C MET A 1 3.42 11.32 10.14
N GLU A 2 3.79 11.92 11.26
CA GLU A 2 4.44 11.19 12.38
C GLU A 2 3.51 10.22 13.13
N ASN A 3 2.21 10.36 13.03
CA ASN A 3 1.23 9.58 13.81
C ASN A 3 0.52 8.46 13.03
N ILE A 4 0.93 8.17 11.79
CA ILE A 4 0.31 7.07 11.03
C ILE A 4 0.86 5.75 11.57
N SER A 5 -0.04 4.94 12.15
CA SER A 5 0.26 3.62 12.68
C SER A 5 -0.01 2.55 11.62
N ILE A 6 0.86 1.58 11.53
CA ILE A 6 0.80 0.48 10.57
C ILE A 6 0.71 -0.82 11.34
N THR A 7 -0.31 -1.63 11.05
CA THR A 7 -0.40 -2.96 11.63
C THR A 7 0.54 -3.92 10.89
N THR A 8 1.35 -4.63 11.63
CA THR A 8 2.24 -5.69 11.13
C THR A 8 1.67 -7.06 11.45
N TYR A 9 1.95 -8.05 10.60
CA TYR A 9 1.35 -9.37 10.70
C TYR A 9 2.39 -10.49 10.73
N ARG A 10 2.04 -11.55 11.46
CA ARG A 10 2.64 -12.86 11.31
C ARG A 10 1.83 -13.63 10.26
N GLY A 11 2.46 -13.96 9.14
CA GLY A 11 1.73 -14.42 7.96
C GLY A 11 0.90 -13.29 7.35
N LEU A 12 -0.30 -13.60 6.87
CA LEU A 12 -1.15 -12.64 6.13
C LEU A 12 -2.28 -12.01 6.95
N SER A 13 -2.55 -12.50 8.16
CA SER A 13 -3.74 -12.08 8.91
C SER A 13 -3.52 -11.81 10.39
N LEU A 14 -2.66 -12.58 11.08
CA LEU A 14 -2.53 -12.49 12.54
C LEU A 14 -1.67 -11.29 12.95
N VAL A 15 -2.23 -10.36 13.68
CA VAL A 15 -1.52 -9.17 14.17
C VAL A 15 -0.32 -9.56 15.02
N SER A 16 0.84 -9.02 14.69
CA SER A 16 2.10 -9.21 15.42
C SER A 16 2.58 -7.96 16.16
N GLY A 17 2.03 -6.80 15.79
CA GLY A 17 2.37 -5.52 16.42
C GLY A 17 2.01 -4.33 15.53
N SER A 18 2.56 -3.20 15.89
CA SER A 18 2.36 -1.93 15.18
C SER A 18 3.69 -1.20 15.07
N ILE A 19 3.88 -0.51 13.94
CA ILE A 19 5.02 0.37 13.68
C ILE A 19 4.52 1.68 13.09
N SER A 20 5.33 2.74 13.10
CA SER A 20 5.03 3.96 12.39
C SER A 20 5.30 3.82 10.88
N ILE A 21 4.66 4.67 10.07
CA ILE A 21 4.95 4.76 8.63
C ILE A 21 6.43 5.06 8.38
N ARG A 22 7.05 5.89 9.22
CA ARG A 22 8.48 6.21 9.15
C ARG A 22 9.34 4.96 9.31
N GLN A 23 9.07 4.15 10.35
CA GLN A 23 9.79 2.88 10.58
C GLN A 23 9.61 1.90 9.42
N MET A 24 8.42 1.82 8.83
CA MET A 24 8.21 1.01 7.62
C MET A 24 9.12 1.46 6.48
N PHE A 25 9.19 2.75 6.19
CA PHE A 25 10.08 3.26 5.13
C PHE A 25 11.57 3.09 5.47
N GLU A 26 11.95 3.18 6.74
CA GLU A 26 13.31 2.89 7.20
C GLU A 26 13.67 1.41 6.95
N PHE A 27 12.75 0.47 7.23
CA PHE A 27 12.95 -0.94 6.91
C PHE A 27 13.04 -1.21 5.40
N ILE A 28 12.24 -0.52 4.58
CA ILE A 28 12.27 -0.65 3.11
C ILE A 28 13.61 -0.09 2.53
N ARG A 29 14.11 1.04 3.04
CA ARG A 29 15.34 1.69 2.58
C ARG A 29 16.60 1.04 3.16
N GLY A 30 16.48 0.45 4.33
CA GLY A 30 17.61 -0.11 5.08
C GLY A 30 18.00 -1.51 4.61
N ASP A 31 18.97 -2.08 5.32
CA ASP A 31 19.61 -3.35 4.96
C ASP A 31 18.91 -4.57 5.54
N VAL A 32 17.91 -4.37 6.40
CA VAL A 32 17.25 -5.46 7.16
C VAL A 32 16.73 -6.58 6.25
N TYR A 33 16.19 -6.22 5.09
CA TYR A 33 15.64 -7.20 4.12
C TYR A 33 16.47 -7.31 2.84
N ARG A 34 17.61 -6.63 2.73
CA ARG A 34 18.45 -6.57 1.53
C ARG A 34 18.78 -7.97 0.99
N ASP A 35 19.29 -8.85 1.83
CA ASP A 35 19.67 -10.20 1.40
C ASP A 35 18.48 -11.06 0.97
N ARG A 36 17.34 -10.92 1.64
CA ARG A 36 16.13 -11.64 1.29
C ARG A 36 15.60 -11.17 -0.08
N ILE A 37 15.56 -9.85 -0.29
CA ILE A 37 15.13 -9.25 -1.56
C ILE A 37 16.11 -9.63 -2.68
N ARG A 38 17.43 -9.58 -2.44
CA ARG A 38 18.43 -9.99 -3.43
C ARG A 38 18.23 -11.44 -3.87
N ARG A 39 18.12 -12.39 -2.93
CA ARG A 39 17.88 -13.81 -3.24
C ARG A 39 16.57 -14.04 -3.98
N LEU A 40 15.50 -13.28 -3.64
CA LEU A 40 14.24 -13.34 -4.35
C LEU A 40 14.43 -12.94 -5.81
N ARG A 41 15.13 -11.84 -6.07
CA ARG A 41 15.41 -11.35 -7.43
C ARG A 41 16.29 -12.32 -8.21
N GLU A 42 17.34 -12.86 -7.58
CA GLU A 42 18.19 -13.92 -8.19
C GLU A 42 17.35 -15.15 -8.61
N ALA A 43 16.38 -15.55 -7.79
CA ALA A 43 15.46 -16.65 -8.15
C ALA A 43 14.53 -16.28 -9.31
N MET A 44 14.06 -15.02 -9.40
CA MET A 44 13.30 -14.52 -10.54
C MET A 44 14.12 -14.55 -11.83
N ASP A 45 15.34 -14.01 -11.78
CA ASP A 45 16.26 -13.97 -12.94
C ASP A 45 16.63 -15.38 -13.43
N ALA A 46 16.69 -16.35 -12.52
CA ALA A 46 16.90 -17.76 -12.83
C ALA A 46 15.63 -18.50 -13.34
N GLY A 47 14.48 -17.81 -13.43
CA GLY A 47 13.21 -18.44 -13.83
C GLY A 47 12.56 -19.33 -12.76
N GLU A 48 13.07 -19.33 -11.52
CA GLU A 48 12.58 -20.13 -10.39
C GLU A 48 11.34 -19.47 -9.74
N THR A 49 10.27 -19.25 -10.51
CA THR A 49 9.09 -18.46 -10.11
C THR A 49 8.42 -18.97 -8.83
N VAL A 50 8.26 -20.29 -8.67
CA VAL A 50 7.66 -20.90 -7.47
C VAL A 50 8.48 -20.60 -6.22
N LYS A 51 9.80 -20.66 -6.33
CA LYS A 51 10.72 -20.34 -5.24
C LYS A 51 10.66 -18.85 -4.88
N ALA A 52 10.66 -17.99 -5.89
CA ALA A 52 10.51 -16.54 -5.70
C ALA A 52 9.19 -16.18 -5.01
N ASP A 53 8.07 -16.82 -5.40
CA ASP A 53 6.77 -16.64 -4.75
C ASP A 53 6.80 -17.07 -3.28
N HIS A 54 7.41 -18.21 -3.00
CA HIS A 54 7.56 -18.66 -1.62
C HIS A 54 8.38 -17.66 -0.80
N MET A 55 9.49 -17.15 -1.35
CA MET A 55 10.31 -16.13 -0.69
C MET A 55 9.57 -14.81 -0.50
N LYS A 56 8.74 -14.37 -1.48
CA LYS A 56 7.89 -13.17 -1.35
C LYS A 56 6.92 -13.30 -0.17
N LYS A 57 6.28 -14.47 -0.01
CA LYS A 57 5.36 -14.74 1.10
C LYS A 57 6.01 -14.75 2.48
N GLN A 58 7.34 -14.88 2.55
CA GLN A 58 8.10 -14.80 3.80
C GLN A 58 8.53 -13.37 4.18
N LEU A 59 8.31 -12.39 3.29
CA LEU A 59 8.55 -10.99 3.62
C LEU A 59 7.53 -10.51 4.66
N PRO A 60 7.89 -9.53 5.49
CA PRO A 60 6.93 -8.91 6.39
C PRO A 60 5.73 -8.35 5.63
N TYR A 61 4.56 -8.54 6.20
CA TYR A 61 3.32 -8.00 5.70
C TYR A 61 2.77 -6.95 6.66
N CYS A 62 2.24 -5.85 6.10
CA CYS A 62 1.62 -4.79 6.88
C CYS A 62 0.43 -4.17 6.11
N THR A 63 -0.45 -3.50 6.85
CA THR A 63 -1.53 -2.67 6.30
C THR A 63 -1.40 -1.24 6.78
N ILE A 64 -1.58 -0.29 5.87
CA ILE A 64 -1.53 1.14 6.14
C ILE A 64 -2.93 1.78 6.08
N THR A 65 -3.83 1.25 5.29
CA THR A 65 -5.20 1.78 5.13
C THR A 65 -6.00 1.70 6.43
N ALA A 66 -5.74 0.67 7.23
CA ALA A 66 -6.42 0.47 8.50
C ALA A 66 -5.53 -0.26 9.51
N THR A 67 -5.80 -0.04 10.80
CA THR A 67 -5.23 -0.83 11.89
C THR A 67 -6.22 -1.88 12.36
N TYR A 68 -5.70 -2.96 12.96
CA TYR A 68 -6.47 -4.10 13.44
C TYR A 68 -6.01 -4.54 14.80
N ALA A 69 -6.95 -4.93 15.67
CA ALA A 69 -6.65 -5.31 17.06
C ALA A 69 -6.05 -6.72 17.19
N LYS A 70 -6.55 -7.70 16.45
CA LYS A 70 -6.15 -9.12 16.57
C LYS A 70 -5.77 -9.75 15.25
N GLU A 71 -6.60 -9.59 14.23
CA GLU A 71 -6.42 -10.18 12.91
C GLU A 71 -7.04 -9.28 11.83
N ARG A 72 -6.61 -9.44 10.58
CA ARG A 72 -7.10 -8.63 9.45
C ARG A 72 -8.48 -9.09 8.99
N LEU A 73 -9.49 -8.85 9.81
CA LEU A 73 -10.90 -9.13 9.53
C LEU A 73 -11.77 -7.97 9.99
N ALA A 74 -12.94 -7.81 9.38
CA ALA A 74 -13.87 -6.71 9.60
C ALA A 74 -14.16 -6.44 11.09
N TYR A 75 -14.42 -7.51 11.86
CA TYR A 75 -14.74 -7.40 13.29
C TYR A 75 -13.55 -6.99 14.17
N SER A 76 -12.34 -7.02 13.65
CA SER A 76 -11.10 -6.67 14.34
C SER A 76 -10.54 -5.32 13.87
N LEU A 77 -11.26 -4.62 12.99
CA LEU A 77 -10.91 -3.27 12.57
C LEU A 77 -10.89 -2.33 13.77
N ASP A 78 -9.78 -1.63 13.96
CA ASP A 78 -9.58 -0.67 15.03
C ASP A 78 -9.74 0.76 14.53
N THR A 79 -8.93 1.16 13.55
CA THR A 79 -8.97 2.50 12.98
C THR A 79 -8.81 2.45 11.46
N TYR A 80 -9.66 3.14 10.74
CA TYR A 80 -9.48 3.41 9.31
C TYR A 80 -8.70 4.72 9.13
N GLN A 81 -7.63 4.72 8.33
CA GLN A 81 -6.68 5.83 8.22
C GLN A 81 -6.83 6.65 6.94
N ASP A 82 -7.76 6.30 6.07
CA ASP A 82 -8.02 6.97 4.79
C ASP A 82 -6.78 7.08 3.86
N ILE A 83 -5.86 6.14 4.00
CA ILE A 83 -4.69 6.02 3.14
C ILE A 83 -4.93 4.87 2.18
N ILE A 84 -4.85 5.16 0.89
CA ILE A 84 -5.04 4.19 -0.18
C ILE A 84 -3.69 3.60 -0.57
N THR A 85 -3.64 2.28 -0.69
CA THR A 85 -2.50 1.58 -1.26
C THR A 85 -2.84 1.21 -2.70
N LEU A 86 -2.13 1.80 -3.65
CA LEU A 86 -2.22 1.42 -5.05
C LEU A 86 -1.09 0.45 -5.38
N ASP A 87 -1.42 -0.61 -6.09
CA ASP A 87 -0.46 -1.59 -6.61
C ASP A 87 -0.45 -1.49 -8.15
N CYS A 88 0.69 -1.17 -8.71
CA CYS A 88 0.88 -1.07 -10.14
C CYS A 88 1.86 -2.17 -10.53
N ASP A 89 1.36 -3.32 -10.95
CA ASP A 89 2.16 -4.45 -11.38
C ASP A 89 2.45 -4.41 -12.90
N ASP A 90 3.26 -5.32 -13.40
CA ASP A 90 3.61 -5.51 -14.80
C ASP A 90 4.17 -4.28 -15.53
N MET A 91 4.85 -3.41 -14.79
CA MET A 91 5.52 -2.24 -15.34
C MET A 91 6.83 -2.62 -16.03
N PRO A 92 7.14 -2.02 -17.20
CA PRO A 92 8.46 -2.15 -17.81
C PRO A 92 9.56 -1.67 -16.83
N ALA A 93 10.54 -2.53 -16.55
CA ALA A 93 11.55 -2.26 -15.52
C ALA A 93 12.33 -0.95 -15.78
N GLU A 94 12.58 -0.63 -17.05
CA GLU A 94 13.25 0.60 -17.49
C GLU A 94 12.46 1.87 -17.22
N LYS A 95 11.12 1.78 -17.11
CA LYS A 95 10.23 2.92 -16.79
C LYS A 95 9.98 3.13 -15.30
N ILE A 96 10.28 2.15 -14.47
CA ILE A 96 10.02 2.24 -13.01
C ILE A 96 10.67 3.47 -12.37
N PRO A 97 11.92 3.85 -12.68
CA PRO A 97 12.53 5.06 -12.12
C PRO A 97 11.78 6.34 -12.49
N GLU A 98 11.36 6.48 -13.76
CA GLU A 98 10.56 7.61 -14.25
C GLU A 98 9.19 7.67 -13.55
N PHE A 99 8.47 6.55 -13.55
CA PHE A 99 7.15 6.45 -12.91
C PHE A 99 7.22 6.73 -11.41
N ARG A 100 8.26 6.24 -10.75
CA ARG A 100 8.49 6.52 -9.33
C ARG A 100 8.71 8.00 -9.07
N GLN A 101 9.44 8.70 -9.96
CA GLN A 101 9.62 10.15 -9.86
C GLN A 101 8.28 10.86 -10.01
N LEU A 102 7.51 10.54 -11.07
CA LEU A 102 6.19 11.13 -11.30
C LEU A 102 5.25 10.99 -10.11
N VAL A 103 5.15 9.78 -9.53
CA VAL A 103 4.27 9.57 -8.37
C VAL A 103 4.78 10.29 -7.12
N ASN A 104 6.10 10.36 -6.89
CA ASN A 104 6.65 11.05 -5.73
C ASN A 104 6.53 12.58 -5.84
N ASP A 105 6.39 13.12 -7.02
CA ASP A 105 6.15 14.56 -7.26
C ASP A 105 4.66 14.92 -7.11
N CYS A 106 3.76 13.93 -7.07
CA CYS A 106 2.34 14.13 -6.81
C CYS A 106 2.11 14.50 -5.33
N PRO A 107 1.43 15.62 -5.03
CA PRO A 107 1.23 16.09 -3.65
C PRO A 107 0.41 15.13 -2.78
N ASP A 108 -0.43 14.29 -3.38
CA ASP A 108 -1.24 13.29 -2.69
C ASP A 108 -0.45 12.02 -2.35
N THR A 109 0.79 11.86 -2.84
CA THR A 109 1.63 10.72 -2.54
C THR A 109 2.33 10.86 -1.19
N LEU A 110 2.02 10.00 -0.25
CA LEU A 110 2.74 9.88 1.02
C LEU A 110 4.09 9.19 0.86
N GLY A 111 4.22 8.35 -0.14
CA GLY A 111 5.44 7.65 -0.51
C GLY A 111 5.21 6.48 -1.44
N SER A 112 6.28 6.03 -2.07
CA SER A 112 6.26 4.89 -2.98
C SER A 112 7.51 4.03 -2.84
N PHE A 113 7.41 2.76 -3.23
CA PHE A 113 8.55 1.87 -3.33
C PHE A 113 8.37 0.83 -4.44
N VAL A 114 9.49 0.37 -4.97
CA VAL A 114 9.52 -0.67 -6.00
C VAL A 114 9.15 -2.01 -5.38
N SER A 115 8.28 -2.77 -6.03
CA SER A 115 7.88 -4.09 -5.55
C SER A 115 9.10 -5.02 -5.40
N PRO A 116 9.05 -6.03 -4.51
CA PRO A 116 10.16 -6.97 -4.33
C PRO A 116 10.64 -7.63 -5.61
N ARG A 117 9.74 -7.87 -6.57
CA ARG A 117 10.04 -8.49 -7.87
C ARG A 117 10.56 -7.50 -8.93
N MET A 118 10.61 -6.19 -8.65
CA MET A 118 11.03 -5.14 -9.58
C MET A 118 10.13 -4.92 -10.81
N HIS A 119 8.93 -5.46 -10.84
CA HIS A 119 7.98 -5.30 -11.96
C HIS A 119 6.82 -4.38 -11.64
N GLY A 120 6.91 -3.58 -10.57
CA GLY A 120 5.82 -2.69 -10.19
C GLY A 120 6.17 -1.71 -9.08
N LEU A 121 5.22 -0.82 -8.81
CA LEU A 121 5.27 0.17 -7.74
C LEU A 121 4.11 -0.05 -6.75
N LYS A 122 4.42 0.12 -5.47
CA LYS A 122 3.42 0.31 -4.43
C LYS A 122 3.43 1.77 -4.01
N ILE A 123 2.25 2.39 -4.04
CA ILE A 123 2.07 3.82 -3.83
C ILE A 123 1.08 4.01 -2.68
N PHE A 124 1.46 4.82 -1.70
CA PHE A 124 0.58 5.21 -0.60
C PHE A 124 0.06 6.61 -0.86
N VAL A 125 -1.27 6.73 -0.93
CA VAL A 125 -1.97 7.94 -1.38
C VAL A 125 -2.90 8.43 -0.28
N TYR A 126 -2.85 9.73 -0.01
CA TYR A 126 -3.85 10.45 0.76
C TYR A 126 -4.38 11.60 -0.12
N LEU A 127 -5.58 11.42 -0.65
CA LEU A 127 -6.16 12.41 -1.57
C LEU A 127 -6.54 13.71 -0.85
N THR A 128 -6.15 14.85 -1.38
CA THR A 128 -6.44 16.18 -0.83
C THR A 128 -7.38 17.02 -1.70
N GLY A 129 -7.86 16.46 -2.83
CA GLY A 129 -8.75 17.16 -3.76
C GLY A 129 -10.18 17.32 -3.23
N ASN A 130 -10.91 18.30 -3.77
CA ASN A 130 -12.27 18.65 -3.34
C ASN A 130 -13.25 17.47 -3.34
N GLU A 131 -13.13 16.54 -4.28
CA GLU A 131 -13.99 15.37 -4.37
C GLU A 131 -13.74 14.41 -3.20
N ALA A 132 -12.47 14.19 -2.84
CA ALA A 132 -12.10 13.40 -1.66
C ALA A 132 -12.59 14.06 -0.36
N GLU A 133 -12.44 15.38 -0.22
CA GLU A 133 -12.94 16.13 0.93
C GLU A 133 -14.47 16.08 1.06
N THR A 134 -15.18 16.08 -0.07
CA THR A 134 -16.64 15.88 -0.08
C THR A 134 -17.00 14.51 0.48
N LEU A 135 -16.33 13.45 0.03
CA LEU A 135 -16.54 12.08 0.53
C LEU A 135 -16.26 11.96 2.03
N ARG A 136 -15.18 12.58 2.53
CA ARG A 136 -14.87 12.62 3.98
C ARG A 136 -15.95 13.33 4.77
N THR A 137 -16.41 14.45 4.26
CA THR A 137 -17.48 15.23 4.90
C THR A 137 -18.78 14.41 4.98
N GLU A 138 -19.16 13.73 3.91
CA GLU A 138 -20.31 12.81 3.88
C GLU A 138 -20.15 11.69 4.91
N LEU A 139 -18.98 11.05 4.99
CA LEU A 139 -18.72 9.99 5.96
C LEU A 139 -18.80 10.49 7.40
N ASN A 140 -18.16 11.63 7.70
CA ASN A 140 -18.11 12.21 9.03
C ASN A 140 -19.49 12.68 9.51
N ALA A 141 -20.36 13.11 8.60
CA ALA A 141 -21.73 13.52 8.92
C ALA A 141 -22.61 12.36 9.43
N LEU A 142 -22.23 11.11 9.17
CA LEU A 142 -22.97 9.93 9.63
C LEU A 142 -22.78 9.66 11.15
N GLY A 143 -21.77 10.22 11.78
CA GLY A 143 -21.42 9.97 13.18
C GLY A 143 -20.87 8.57 13.40
N THR A 144 -21.70 7.61 13.76
CA THR A 144 -21.28 6.20 13.86
C THR A 144 -21.32 5.53 12.49
N VAL A 145 -20.21 4.94 12.08
CA VAL A 145 -20.05 4.30 10.76
C VAL A 145 -19.91 2.79 10.95
N ASP A 146 -20.77 2.01 10.33
CA ASP A 146 -20.62 0.55 10.26
C ASP A 146 -19.61 0.14 9.20
N PHE A 147 -19.19 -1.13 9.26
CA PHE A 147 -18.18 -1.67 8.35
C PHE A 147 -18.61 -1.57 6.88
N LEU A 148 -19.88 -1.83 6.56
CA LEU A 148 -20.38 -1.79 5.19
C LEU A 148 -20.36 -0.37 4.60
N THR A 149 -20.69 0.63 5.41
CA THR A 149 -20.61 2.03 5.04
C THR A 149 -19.16 2.46 4.81
N LEU A 150 -18.25 2.03 5.67
CA LEU A 150 -16.82 2.28 5.53
C LEU A 150 -16.24 1.60 4.28
N GLU A 151 -16.66 0.37 3.98
CA GLU A 151 -16.27 -0.36 2.78
C GLU A 151 -16.71 0.39 1.50
N ARG A 152 -17.96 0.87 1.45
CA ARG A 152 -18.47 1.68 0.32
C ARG A 152 -17.69 2.98 0.16
N TYR A 153 -17.38 3.65 1.26
CA TYR A 153 -16.52 4.83 1.25
C TYR A 153 -15.14 4.48 0.70
N HIS A 154 -14.52 3.41 1.20
CA HIS A 154 -13.20 2.96 0.74
C HIS A 154 -13.20 2.68 -0.77
N HIS A 155 -14.21 2.01 -1.31
CA HIS A 155 -14.31 1.77 -2.75
C HIS A 155 -14.38 3.07 -3.56
N ARG A 156 -15.12 4.08 -3.09
CA ARG A 156 -15.23 5.38 -3.77
C ARG A 156 -13.89 6.13 -3.76
N ILE A 157 -13.24 6.23 -2.61
CA ILE A 157 -11.96 6.93 -2.48
C ILE A 157 -10.83 6.19 -3.24
N TYR A 158 -10.87 4.84 -3.24
CA TYR A 158 -9.97 4.01 -4.03
C TYR A 158 -10.13 4.27 -5.53
N ALA A 159 -11.37 4.32 -6.04
CA ALA A 159 -11.65 4.60 -7.45
C ALA A 159 -11.12 5.98 -7.88
N LEU A 160 -11.24 7.00 -7.02
CA LEU A 160 -10.67 8.33 -7.27
C LEU A 160 -9.15 8.27 -7.35
N ALA A 161 -8.51 7.64 -6.38
CA ALA A 161 -7.06 7.48 -6.35
C ALA A 161 -6.56 6.72 -7.59
N SER A 162 -7.17 5.57 -7.91
CA SER A 162 -6.81 4.77 -9.08
C SER A 162 -6.92 5.60 -10.37
N SER A 163 -8.06 6.28 -10.58
CA SER A 163 -8.27 7.11 -11.77
C SER A 163 -7.23 8.24 -11.91
N GLN A 164 -6.84 8.87 -10.80
CA GLN A 164 -5.82 9.92 -10.80
C GLN A 164 -4.45 9.35 -11.19
N TYR A 165 -4.04 8.24 -10.60
CA TYR A 165 -2.71 7.65 -10.83
C TYR A 165 -2.62 6.89 -12.15
N GLU A 166 -3.71 6.29 -12.64
CA GLU A 166 -3.77 5.74 -14.00
C GLU A 166 -3.55 6.82 -15.08
N LYS A 167 -4.14 7.99 -14.90
CA LYS A 167 -3.91 9.14 -15.80
C LYS A 167 -2.46 9.64 -15.69
N LEU A 168 -1.93 9.75 -14.47
CA LEU A 168 -0.56 10.22 -14.22
C LEU A 168 0.49 9.30 -14.86
N LEU A 169 0.30 7.99 -14.75
CA LEU A 169 1.25 6.98 -15.21
C LEU A 169 0.96 6.46 -16.61
N ASN A 170 -0.21 6.79 -17.18
CA ASN A 170 -0.75 6.21 -18.42
C ASN A 170 -0.68 4.66 -18.40
N THR A 171 -1.01 4.07 -17.27
CA THR A 171 -1.04 2.61 -17.05
C THR A 171 -2.15 2.26 -16.06
N LYS A 172 -2.56 0.99 -16.02
CA LYS A 172 -3.58 0.53 -15.08
C LYS A 172 -3.01 0.31 -13.68
N VAL A 173 -3.88 0.53 -12.70
CA VAL A 173 -3.68 0.16 -11.31
C VAL A 173 -4.46 -1.13 -11.06
N ASP A 174 -3.86 -2.08 -10.33
CA ASP A 174 -4.55 -3.32 -9.97
C ASP A 174 -5.68 -3.05 -8.97
N THR A 175 -6.85 -3.67 -9.23
CA THR A 175 -8.07 -3.49 -8.42
C THR A 175 -8.27 -4.63 -7.42
#